data_adfcb4fba56387aef862accd1ff75903
#
_entry.id   adfcb4fba56387aef862accd1ff75903
#
_cell.length_a   1.000
_cell.length_b   1.000
_cell.length_c   1.000
_cell.angle_alpha   90.00
_cell.angle_beta   90.00
_cell.angle_gamma   90.00
#
_symmetry.space_group_name_H-M   'P 1'
#
loop_
_entity.id
_entity.type
_entity.pdbx_description
1 polymer ?
#
loop_
_entity_poly.entity_id
_entity_poly.type
_entity_poly.pdbx_seq_one_letter_code
_entity_poly.pdbx_strand_id
1 'polypeptide(L)'
;GDINAFCQATLLHTPAELDAQALRELLAELLRHHDALRLTARREASGEIHLAVPTAIDESEMLEIVDGLPLSPEQRQQQIEEACRRAKQRLDPARGKMVQAVWFRAACGEPGQLMLVLHHLVVDGVSWRILAADLLALWRARATGRNAQLTDAGTSFRGWALRLEQEAQRRGDELAHWQSVLNQPDRLLTTRPLAGTCDTLATSASLQMELGSEFTQPLLATLPARFHAGINDVLLCALALAITAWREDGQTDVLLDVEGHGREELAGTALSNTVGWFTTLYPVRLAPGRAQLTHPHSLGSALKSVKEQLRQVPGNGLGYGLLRYLNPQTRPQLAALPQPQIGFNYLGRLSVEEARDWQLAAEARLLDTCAHDSFALPHALSLNAVVEARTSGPVLVANWSWATELYAEDRVSRLATGWFSWLKALSQLTQVDDIGGFTPSDVPLVALQQAGLSKLQAKWTKKK
;
A
#
# COMPACT_ATOMS: atom_id res chain seq x y z
N GLY A 1 -10.93 -0.71 -18.78
CA GLY A 1 -11.12 0.68 -18.33
C GLY A 1 -10.12 1.61 -19.02
N ASP A 2 -10.37 2.90 -18.99
CA ASP A 2 -9.45 3.91 -19.54
C ASP A 2 -8.26 4.08 -18.58
N ILE A 3 -7.11 3.55 -18.95
CA ILE A 3 -5.88 3.61 -18.13
C ILE A 3 -5.44 5.06 -17.87
N ASN A 4 -5.81 6.01 -18.73
CA ASN A 4 -5.43 7.42 -18.56
C ASN A 4 -5.98 8.03 -17.26
N ALA A 5 -7.09 7.51 -16.76
CA ALA A 5 -7.69 7.94 -15.49
C ALA A 5 -7.15 7.22 -14.24
N PHE A 6 -6.19 6.29 -14.41
CA PHE A 6 -5.62 5.54 -13.28
C PHE A 6 -4.54 6.37 -12.60
N CYS A 7 -4.88 7.03 -11.51
CA CYS A 7 -4.02 7.99 -10.83
C CYS A 7 -4.14 7.90 -9.29
N GLN A 8 -3.22 8.54 -8.62
CA GLN A 8 -3.29 8.86 -7.19
C GLN A 8 -3.22 10.37 -6.99
N ALA A 9 -3.82 10.85 -5.93
CA ALA A 9 -3.79 12.27 -5.58
C ALA A 9 -3.41 12.45 -4.10
N THR A 10 -2.76 13.57 -3.81
CA THR A 10 -2.48 14.01 -2.44
C THR A 10 -2.63 15.51 -2.32
N LEU A 11 -2.80 16.00 -1.09
CA LEU A 11 -2.91 17.42 -0.79
C LEU A 11 -1.88 17.76 0.29
N LEU A 12 -1.03 18.75 0.01
CA LEU A 12 0.06 19.18 0.88
C LEU A 12 -0.17 20.64 1.30
N HIS A 13 0.17 20.98 2.54
CA HIS A 13 0.27 22.38 2.95
C HIS A 13 1.44 23.06 2.24
N THR A 14 1.27 24.33 1.84
CA THR A 14 2.35 25.13 1.24
C THR A 14 2.75 26.27 2.13
N PRO A 15 4.04 26.69 2.07
CA PRO A 15 4.52 27.87 2.79
C PRO A 15 3.72 29.13 2.46
N ALA A 16 3.58 30.03 3.43
CA ALA A 16 2.86 31.30 3.23
C ALA A 16 3.56 32.25 2.25
N GLU A 17 4.89 32.14 2.16
CA GLU A 17 5.73 32.97 1.27
C GLU A 17 5.88 32.39 -0.15
N LEU A 18 5.22 31.27 -0.43
CA LEU A 18 5.29 30.62 -1.74
C LEU A 18 4.58 31.50 -2.80
N ASP A 19 5.28 31.77 -3.89
CA ASP A 19 4.72 32.41 -5.08
C ASP A 19 4.60 31.42 -6.25
N ALA A 20 3.86 31.83 -7.29
CA ALA A 20 3.59 30.97 -8.44
C ALA A 20 4.86 30.62 -9.25
N GLN A 21 5.82 31.52 -9.31
CA GLN A 21 7.09 31.29 -10.01
C GLN A 21 7.94 30.28 -9.25
N ALA A 22 8.07 30.45 -7.94
CA ALA A 22 8.77 29.51 -7.08
C ALA A 22 8.18 28.10 -7.18
N LEU A 23 6.85 27.98 -7.14
CA LEU A 23 6.20 26.68 -7.26
C LEU A 23 6.47 26.00 -8.60
N ARG A 24 6.44 26.75 -9.73
CA ARG A 24 6.80 26.19 -11.04
C ARG A 24 8.25 25.68 -11.05
N GLU A 25 9.20 26.44 -10.50
CA GLU A 25 10.59 26.04 -10.43
C GLU A 25 10.79 24.78 -9.58
N LEU A 26 10.11 24.66 -8.43
CA LEU A 26 10.15 23.47 -7.58
C LEU A 26 9.62 22.23 -8.32
N LEU A 27 8.46 22.35 -8.97
CA LEU A 27 7.88 21.25 -9.74
C LEU A 27 8.74 20.85 -10.94
N ALA A 28 9.32 21.83 -11.66
CA ALA A 28 10.26 21.56 -12.73
C ALA A 28 11.50 20.78 -12.23
N GLU A 29 12.01 21.13 -11.04
CA GLU A 29 13.16 20.45 -10.47
C GLU A 29 12.82 19.00 -10.08
N LEU A 30 11.64 18.74 -9.51
CA LEU A 30 11.17 17.38 -9.26
C LEU A 30 11.09 16.55 -10.55
N LEU A 31 10.55 17.12 -11.64
CA LEU A 31 10.47 16.45 -12.93
C LEU A 31 11.86 16.15 -13.51
N ARG A 32 12.82 17.03 -13.31
CA ARG A 32 14.22 16.81 -13.74
C ARG A 32 14.89 15.70 -12.94
N HIS A 33 14.69 15.71 -11.64
CA HIS A 33 15.33 14.77 -10.72
C HIS A 33 14.77 13.34 -10.82
N HIS A 34 13.44 13.20 -10.94
CA HIS A 34 12.77 11.90 -10.95
C HIS A 34 12.34 11.51 -12.37
N ASP A 35 13.10 10.66 -13.00
CA ASP A 35 12.88 10.17 -14.37
C ASP A 35 11.47 9.62 -14.60
N ALA A 36 10.94 8.87 -13.65
CA ALA A 36 9.61 8.26 -13.76
C ALA A 36 8.50 9.30 -13.99
N LEU A 37 8.62 10.51 -13.42
CA LEU A 37 7.61 11.56 -13.58
C LEU A 37 7.48 12.08 -15.01
N ARG A 38 8.48 11.78 -15.87
CA ARG A 38 8.50 12.13 -17.30
C ARG A 38 8.17 10.95 -18.22
N LEU A 39 7.77 9.81 -17.63
CA LEU A 39 7.47 8.60 -18.40
C LEU A 39 6.41 8.90 -19.48
N THR A 40 6.61 8.35 -20.66
CA THR A 40 5.57 8.23 -21.69
C THR A 40 5.16 6.76 -21.82
N ALA A 41 3.86 6.51 -21.98
CA ALA A 41 3.32 5.15 -22.17
C ALA A 41 2.44 5.17 -23.41
N ARG A 42 2.90 4.58 -24.51
CA ARG A 42 2.17 4.54 -25.78
C ARG A 42 1.80 3.12 -26.12
N ARG A 43 0.54 2.90 -26.47
CA ARG A 43 0.07 1.61 -26.98
C ARG A 43 0.32 1.56 -28.49
N GLU A 44 1.03 0.56 -28.95
CA GLU A 44 1.26 0.30 -30.37
C GLU A 44 0.06 -0.44 -31.01
N ALA A 45 0.07 -0.52 -32.33
CA ALA A 45 -0.95 -1.26 -33.09
C ALA A 45 -0.95 -2.77 -32.74
N SER A 46 0.17 -3.32 -32.30
CA SER A 46 0.31 -4.69 -31.79
C SER A 46 -0.45 -4.92 -30.48
N GLY A 47 -0.82 -3.85 -29.76
CA GLY A 47 -1.37 -3.88 -28.42
C GLY A 47 -0.32 -3.78 -27.31
N GLU A 48 0.97 -3.83 -27.64
CA GLU A 48 2.08 -3.63 -26.71
C GLU A 48 2.15 -2.19 -26.23
N ILE A 49 2.57 -2.01 -24.97
CA ILE A 49 2.79 -0.70 -24.37
C ILE A 49 4.29 -0.40 -24.40
N HIS A 50 4.66 0.61 -25.15
CA HIS A 50 6.03 1.11 -25.20
C HIS A 50 6.21 2.23 -24.14
N LEU A 51 7.19 2.04 -23.25
CA LEU A 51 7.56 3.00 -22.22
C LEU A 51 8.86 3.71 -22.60
N ALA A 52 8.88 5.04 -22.46
CA ALA A 52 10.08 5.83 -22.69
C ALA A 52 10.14 7.00 -21.70
N VAL A 53 11.37 7.46 -21.40
CA VAL A 53 11.61 8.65 -20.59
C VAL A 53 12.26 9.71 -21.48
N PRO A 54 11.53 10.75 -21.92
CA PRO A 54 12.09 11.83 -22.71
C PRO A 54 13.04 12.70 -21.89
N THR A 55 14.02 13.29 -22.54
CA THR A 55 14.93 14.27 -21.92
C THR A 55 14.31 15.66 -21.80
N ALA A 56 13.42 16.00 -22.72
CA ALA A 56 12.68 17.26 -22.69
C ALA A 56 11.57 17.19 -21.63
N ILE A 57 11.38 18.29 -20.92
CA ILE A 57 10.30 18.48 -19.94
C ILE A 57 9.28 19.42 -20.53
N ASP A 58 8.03 18.99 -20.61
CA ASP A 58 6.90 19.85 -20.94
C ASP A 58 6.18 20.23 -19.64
N GLU A 59 6.42 21.46 -19.18
CA GLU A 59 5.79 22.01 -17.97
C GLU A 59 4.50 22.79 -18.32
N SER A 60 4.18 22.91 -19.61
CA SER A 60 3.00 23.62 -20.07
C SER A 60 1.75 22.92 -19.53
N GLU A 61 0.82 23.69 -19.00
CA GLU A 61 -0.45 23.21 -18.46
C GLU A 61 -0.37 22.27 -17.22
N MET A 62 0.81 22.12 -16.62
CA MET A 62 0.96 21.27 -15.43
C MET A 62 0.35 21.89 -14.17
N LEU A 63 0.49 23.22 -14.01
CA LEU A 63 0.04 23.95 -12.82
C LEU A 63 -1.19 24.79 -13.07
N GLU A 64 -2.28 24.45 -12.38
CA GLU A 64 -3.48 25.26 -12.23
C GLU A 64 -3.41 26.04 -10.90
N ILE A 65 -3.76 27.31 -10.90
CA ILE A 65 -3.84 28.15 -9.69
C ILE A 65 -5.30 28.49 -9.46
N VAL A 66 -5.77 28.20 -8.25
CA VAL A 66 -7.10 28.51 -7.78
C VAL A 66 -6.98 29.54 -6.66
N ASP A 67 -7.44 30.76 -6.91
CA ASP A 67 -7.38 31.84 -5.94
C ASP A 67 -8.55 31.82 -4.97
N GLY A 68 -8.26 32.08 -3.71
CA GLY A 68 -9.21 32.14 -2.63
C GLY A 68 -9.60 30.77 -2.06
N LEU A 69 -9.61 30.65 -0.74
CA LEU A 69 -10.12 29.49 -0.04
C LEU A 69 -11.59 29.74 0.30
N PRO A 70 -12.49 28.78 0.05
CA PRO A 70 -13.88 28.86 0.48
C PRO A 70 -14.00 29.00 1.98
N LEU A 71 -15.06 29.69 2.42
CA LEU A 71 -15.32 29.96 3.83
C LEU A 71 -15.93 28.78 4.58
N SER A 72 -16.64 27.86 3.87
CA SER A 72 -17.24 26.68 4.51
C SER A 72 -16.49 25.38 4.16
N PRO A 73 -16.47 24.39 5.10
CA PRO A 73 -15.87 23.09 4.86
C PRO A 73 -16.48 22.35 3.64
N GLU A 74 -17.81 22.45 3.45
CA GLU A 74 -18.52 21.81 2.34
C GLU A 74 -18.12 22.41 1.00
N GLN A 75 -18.04 23.73 0.91
CA GLN A 75 -17.56 24.42 -0.28
C GLN A 75 -16.11 24.08 -0.58
N ARG A 76 -15.30 23.95 0.48
CA ARG A 76 -13.90 23.54 0.36
C ARG A 76 -13.78 22.13 -0.21
N GLN A 77 -14.53 21.18 0.33
CA GLN A 77 -14.57 19.81 -0.18
C GLN A 77 -14.97 19.78 -1.65
N GLN A 78 -16.07 20.44 -2.02
CA GLN A 78 -16.54 20.52 -3.40
C GLN A 78 -15.49 21.12 -4.35
N GLN A 79 -14.79 22.17 -3.92
CA GLN A 79 -13.72 22.79 -4.69
C GLN A 79 -12.55 21.81 -4.93
N ILE A 80 -12.13 21.06 -3.91
CA ILE A 80 -11.06 20.06 -4.00
C ILE A 80 -11.47 18.93 -4.95
N GLU A 81 -12.67 18.36 -4.81
CA GLU A 81 -13.20 17.30 -5.66
C GLU A 81 -13.28 17.71 -7.13
N GLU A 82 -13.79 18.91 -7.39
CA GLU A 82 -13.90 19.44 -8.75
C GLU A 82 -12.53 19.72 -9.38
N ALA A 83 -11.60 20.29 -8.64
CA ALA A 83 -10.24 20.52 -9.10
C ALA A 83 -9.51 19.20 -9.36
N CYS A 84 -9.69 18.20 -8.50
CA CYS A 84 -9.15 16.86 -8.68
C CYS A 84 -9.69 16.22 -9.97
N ARG A 85 -10.99 16.30 -10.22
CA ARG A 85 -11.62 15.78 -11.44
C ARG A 85 -11.07 16.45 -12.71
N ARG A 86 -10.88 17.79 -12.72
CA ARG A 86 -10.25 18.50 -13.83
C ARG A 86 -8.79 18.10 -14.04
N ALA A 87 -8.02 17.98 -12.97
CA ALA A 87 -6.62 17.57 -13.04
C ALA A 87 -6.46 16.14 -13.60
N LYS A 88 -7.32 15.20 -13.19
CA LYS A 88 -7.38 13.83 -13.72
C LYS A 88 -7.58 13.82 -15.25
N GLN A 89 -8.49 14.65 -15.76
CA GLN A 89 -8.81 14.72 -17.19
C GLN A 89 -7.64 15.26 -18.04
N ARG A 90 -6.68 15.96 -17.42
CA ARG A 90 -5.48 16.46 -18.09
C ARG A 90 -4.31 15.49 -18.09
N LEU A 91 -4.40 14.37 -17.37
CA LEU A 91 -3.38 13.33 -17.46
C LEU A 91 -3.41 12.68 -18.85
N ASP A 92 -2.25 12.54 -19.45
CA ASP A 92 -2.07 11.91 -20.76
C ASP A 92 -0.73 11.16 -20.80
N PRO A 93 -0.73 9.87 -20.42
CA PRO A 93 0.48 9.04 -20.45
C PRO A 93 1.14 8.96 -21.81
N ALA A 94 0.35 9.00 -22.90
CA ALA A 94 0.90 8.92 -24.25
C ALA A 94 1.74 10.15 -24.63
N ARG A 95 1.44 11.31 -24.03
CA ARG A 95 2.19 12.55 -24.17
C ARG A 95 3.16 12.84 -23.05
N GLY A 96 3.24 11.96 -22.03
CA GLY A 96 4.09 12.16 -20.85
C GLY A 96 3.51 13.15 -19.83
N LYS A 97 2.22 13.49 -19.92
CA LYS A 97 1.54 14.31 -18.91
C LYS A 97 1.16 13.41 -17.73
N MET A 98 2.17 13.00 -16.94
CA MET A 98 2.04 12.12 -15.81
C MET A 98 1.72 12.84 -14.50
N VAL A 99 1.93 14.16 -14.46
CA VAL A 99 1.82 15.00 -13.26
C VAL A 99 0.90 16.18 -13.55
N GLN A 100 -0.05 16.41 -12.67
CA GLN A 100 -0.87 17.61 -12.61
C GLN A 100 -0.81 18.19 -11.21
N ALA A 101 -0.72 19.51 -11.11
CA ALA A 101 -0.69 20.25 -9.87
C ALA A 101 -1.82 21.28 -9.83
N VAL A 102 -2.51 21.38 -8.71
CA VAL A 102 -3.48 22.46 -8.45
C VAL A 102 -3.10 23.14 -7.15
N TRP A 103 -2.75 24.41 -7.25
CA TRP A 103 -2.39 25.20 -6.07
C TRP A 103 -3.57 26.06 -5.64
N PHE A 104 -4.14 25.73 -4.51
CA PHE A 104 -5.15 26.54 -3.82
C PHE A 104 -4.43 27.63 -3.04
N ARG A 105 -4.29 28.78 -3.66
CA ARG A 105 -3.59 29.92 -3.07
C ARG A 105 -4.47 30.64 -2.08
N ALA A 106 -3.97 30.77 -0.84
CA ALA A 106 -4.62 31.57 0.20
C ALA A 106 -4.37 33.07 -0.01
N ALA A 107 -4.90 33.89 0.88
CA ALA A 107 -4.61 35.31 0.94
C ALA A 107 -3.10 35.56 1.20
N CYS A 108 -2.62 36.73 0.85
CA CYS A 108 -1.21 37.09 1.04
C CYS A 108 -0.76 36.89 2.50
N GLY A 109 0.29 36.08 2.68
CA GLY A 109 0.85 35.78 4.01
C GLY A 109 0.18 34.62 4.74
N GLU A 110 -0.77 33.92 4.07
CA GLU A 110 -1.42 32.73 4.63
C GLU A 110 -0.95 31.46 3.87
N PRO A 111 -0.80 30.32 4.56
CA PRO A 111 -0.43 29.07 3.93
C PRO A 111 -1.55 28.59 3.00
N GLY A 112 -1.18 28.18 1.77
CA GLY A 112 -2.06 27.56 0.82
C GLY A 112 -2.01 26.03 0.89
N GLN A 113 -2.57 25.38 -0.15
CA GLN A 113 -2.50 23.93 -0.30
C GLN A 113 -2.20 23.55 -1.76
N LEU A 114 -1.29 22.59 -1.93
CA LEU A 114 -0.93 22.02 -3.23
C LEU A 114 -1.52 20.63 -3.38
N MET A 115 -2.42 20.46 -4.32
CA MET A 115 -2.88 19.15 -4.76
C MET A 115 -1.97 18.67 -5.88
N LEU A 116 -1.42 17.48 -5.71
CA LEU A 116 -0.70 16.75 -6.75
C LEU A 116 -1.54 15.55 -7.19
N VAL A 117 -1.75 15.41 -8.50
CA VAL A 117 -2.43 14.29 -9.13
C VAL A 117 -1.45 13.64 -10.10
N LEU A 118 -1.03 12.41 -9.78
CA LEU A 118 -0.03 11.67 -10.53
C LEU A 118 -0.63 10.40 -11.11
N HIS A 119 -0.30 10.12 -12.38
CA HIS A 119 -0.66 8.84 -12.98
C HIS A 119 -0.01 7.69 -12.21
N HIS A 120 -0.76 6.64 -11.90
CA HIS A 120 -0.27 5.57 -11.00
C HIS A 120 0.90 4.76 -11.57
N LEU A 121 1.15 4.80 -12.87
CA LEU A 121 2.36 4.21 -13.48
C LEU A 121 3.67 4.79 -12.93
N VAL A 122 3.65 5.99 -12.34
CA VAL A 122 4.85 6.70 -11.91
C VAL A 122 4.93 6.96 -10.41
N VAL A 123 3.96 6.49 -9.64
CA VAL A 123 3.89 6.75 -8.20
C VAL A 123 3.32 5.56 -7.43
N ASP A 124 3.79 5.39 -6.20
CA ASP A 124 3.26 4.48 -5.18
C ASP A 124 3.29 5.16 -3.80
N GLY A 125 2.82 4.47 -2.77
CA GLY A 125 2.77 5.02 -1.41
C GLY A 125 4.13 5.45 -0.83
N VAL A 126 5.23 4.83 -1.24
CA VAL A 126 6.60 5.24 -0.83
C VAL A 126 7.04 6.48 -1.60
N SER A 127 6.74 6.55 -2.89
CA SER A 127 7.08 7.68 -3.75
C SER A 127 6.51 9.00 -3.24
N TRP A 128 5.31 9.01 -2.67
CA TRP A 128 4.72 10.22 -2.08
C TRP A 128 5.57 10.80 -0.94
N ARG A 129 6.19 9.96 -0.11
CA ARG A 129 7.09 10.42 0.97
C ARG A 129 8.38 11.00 0.42
N ILE A 130 8.91 10.42 -0.66
CA ILE A 130 10.10 10.94 -1.36
C ILE A 130 9.78 12.32 -1.93
N LEU A 131 8.70 12.44 -2.69
CA LEU A 131 8.31 13.70 -3.33
C LEU A 131 8.05 14.83 -2.33
N ALA A 132 7.37 14.55 -1.21
CA ALA A 132 7.13 15.54 -0.16
C ALA A 132 8.44 15.98 0.53
N ALA A 133 9.35 15.05 0.79
CA ALA A 133 10.66 15.37 1.38
C ALA A 133 11.52 16.20 0.42
N ASP A 134 11.48 15.91 -0.87
CA ASP A 134 12.24 16.65 -1.89
C ASP A 134 11.67 18.04 -2.10
N LEU A 135 10.33 18.22 -2.12
CA LEU A 135 9.71 19.56 -2.13
C LEU A 135 10.16 20.41 -0.94
N LEU A 136 10.19 19.82 0.25
CA LEU A 136 10.69 20.51 1.44
C LEU A 136 12.17 20.88 1.32
N ALA A 137 13.00 19.97 0.79
CA ALA A 137 14.44 20.23 0.61
C ALA A 137 14.69 21.34 -0.42
N LEU A 138 14.01 21.31 -1.55
CA LEU A 138 14.05 22.34 -2.60
C LEU A 138 13.60 23.70 -2.06
N TRP A 139 12.51 23.75 -1.33
CA TRP A 139 12.00 24.98 -0.73
C TRP A 139 13.01 25.58 0.26
N ARG A 140 13.56 24.77 1.16
CA ARG A 140 14.57 25.23 2.15
C ARG A 140 15.84 25.76 1.49
N ALA A 141 16.29 25.10 0.44
CA ALA A 141 17.46 25.57 -0.30
C ALA A 141 17.21 26.92 -0.95
N ARG A 142 16.05 27.10 -1.60
CA ARG A 142 15.60 28.36 -2.18
C ARG A 142 15.53 29.47 -1.12
N ALA A 143 14.88 29.23 0.00
CA ALA A 143 14.72 30.20 1.10
C ALA A 143 16.06 30.67 1.68
N THR A 144 17.12 29.85 1.58
CA THR A 144 18.46 30.17 2.04
C THR A 144 19.40 30.65 0.94
N GLY A 145 18.90 30.82 -0.30
CA GLY A 145 19.72 31.22 -1.46
C GLY A 145 20.79 30.21 -1.86
N ARG A 146 20.61 28.93 -1.49
CA ARG A 146 21.55 27.84 -1.80
C ARG A 146 21.03 27.01 -2.99
N ASN A 147 21.93 26.39 -3.73
CA ASN A 147 21.54 25.37 -4.69
C ASN A 147 21.04 24.13 -3.93
N ALA A 148 19.85 23.65 -4.26
CA ALA A 148 19.33 22.42 -3.71
C ALA A 148 20.20 21.26 -4.19
N GLN A 149 20.60 20.41 -3.26
CA GLN A 149 21.15 19.10 -3.57
C GLN A 149 20.15 18.06 -3.06
N LEU A 150 19.33 17.54 -3.98
CA LEU A 150 18.48 16.41 -3.67
C LEU A 150 19.33 15.16 -3.50
N THR A 151 18.87 14.24 -2.67
CA THR A 151 19.53 12.94 -2.51
C THR A 151 19.49 12.20 -3.84
N ASP A 152 20.59 11.52 -4.19
CA ASP A 152 20.65 10.72 -5.42
C ASP A 152 19.44 9.77 -5.48
N ALA A 153 18.74 9.80 -6.60
CA ALA A 153 17.58 8.93 -6.86
C ALA A 153 17.96 7.44 -6.90
N GLY A 154 19.25 7.12 -7.08
CA GLY A 154 19.75 5.75 -7.12
C GLY A 154 19.44 5.05 -8.44
N THR A 155 19.01 3.79 -8.37
CA THR A 155 18.66 3.01 -9.56
C THR A 155 17.40 3.56 -10.20
N SER A 156 17.47 3.98 -11.47
CA SER A 156 16.30 4.47 -12.20
C SER A 156 15.20 3.41 -12.31
N PHE A 157 13.94 3.84 -12.46
CA PHE A 157 12.82 2.92 -12.65
C PHE A 157 13.00 2.00 -13.87
N ARG A 158 13.58 2.52 -14.96
CA ARG A 158 13.96 1.73 -16.12
C ARG A 158 15.05 0.70 -15.78
N GLY A 159 16.09 1.09 -15.05
CA GLY A 159 17.15 0.18 -14.60
C GLY A 159 16.60 -0.95 -13.75
N TRP A 160 15.65 -0.65 -12.87
CA TRP A 160 14.92 -1.64 -12.10
C TRP A 160 14.11 -2.59 -12.98
N ALA A 161 13.33 -2.07 -13.93
CA ALA A 161 12.52 -2.90 -14.83
C ALA A 161 13.39 -3.92 -15.61
N LEU A 162 14.54 -3.49 -16.16
CA LEU A 162 15.49 -4.37 -16.81
C LEU A 162 16.10 -5.42 -15.86
N ARG A 163 16.29 -5.05 -14.60
CA ARG A 163 16.76 -6.00 -13.58
C ARG A 163 15.69 -7.05 -13.28
N LEU A 164 14.41 -6.66 -13.20
CA LEU A 164 13.30 -7.57 -12.98
C LEU A 164 13.15 -8.59 -14.10
N GLU A 165 13.36 -8.22 -15.37
CA GLU A 165 13.37 -9.17 -16.48
C GLU A 165 14.44 -10.24 -16.31
N GLN A 166 15.66 -9.86 -15.87
CA GLN A 166 16.74 -10.80 -15.58
C GLN A 166 16.39 -11.73 -14.41
N GLU A 167 15.82 -11.16 -13.34
CA GLU A 167 15.40 -11.93 -12.16
C GLU A 167 14.28 -12.90 -12.50
N ALA A 168 13.37 -12.57 -13.41
CA ALA A 168 12.29 -13.45 -13.84
C ALA A 168 12.82 -14.79 -14.42
N GLN A 169 13.98 -14.75 -15.08
CA GLN A 169 14.61 -15.97 -15.62
C GLN A 169 15.32 -16.80 -14.54
N ARG A 170 15.74 -16.18 -13.46
CA ARG A 170 16.54 -16.83 -12.40
C ARG A 170 15.70 -17.50 -11.33
N ARG A 171 14.43 -17.07 -11.15
CA ARG A 171 13.56 -17.48 -10.05
C ARG A 171 12.61 -18.63 -10.41
N GLY A 172 12.91 -19.41 -11.46
CA GLY A 172 12.08 -20.52 -11.91
C GLY A 172 11.83 -21.59 -10.83
N ASP A 173 12.74 -21.75 -9.88
CA ASP A 173 12.64 -22.64 -8.72
C ASP A 173 11.51 -22.25 -7.75
N GLU A 174 11.09 -20.98 -7.71
CA GLU A 174 9.97 -20.52 -6.89
C GLU A 174 8.60 -21.00 -7.43
N LEU A 175 8.50 -21.46 -8.67
CA LEU A 175 7.25 -21.87 -9.31
C LEU A 175 6.48 -22.90 -8.46
N ALA A 176 7.18 -23.89 -7.93
CA ALA A 176 6.55 -24.95 -7.13
C ALA A 176 5.90 -24.40 -5.85
N HIS A 177 6.51 -23.39 -5.23
CA HIS A 177 5.93 -22.70 -4.09
C HIS A 177 4.60 -22.03 -4.46
N TRP A 178 4.59 -21.21 -5.51
CA TRP A 178 3.39 -20.49 -5.94
C TRP A 178 2.26 -21.43 -6.40
N GLN A 179 2.62 -22.52 -7.06
CA GLN A 179 1.66 -23.57 -7.40
C GLN A 179 1.08 -24.21 -6.13
N SER A 180 1.89 -24.48 -5.11
CA SER A 180 1.42 -25.08 -3.86
C SER A 180 0.45 -24.18 -3.10
N VAL A 181 0.65 -22.86 -3.16
CA VAL A 181 -0.25 -21.85 -2.54
C VAL A 181 -1.60 -21.80 -3.26
N LEU A 182 -1.60 -21.85 -4.61
CA LEU A 182 -2.79 -21.60 -5.43
C LEU A 182 -3.58 -22.87 -5.79
N ASN A 183 -2.93 -24.03 -5.93
CA ASN A 183 -3.59 -25.29 -6.35
C ASN A 183 -4.48 -25.93 -5.28
N GLN A 184 -4.41 -25.47 -4.03
CA GLN A 184 -5.31 -25.99 -2.99
C GLN A 184 -6.71 -25.43 -3.22
N PRO A 185 -7.76 -26.24 -3.02
CA PRO A 185 -9.12 -25.78 -3.14
C PRO A 185 -9.38 -24.56 -2.26
N ASP A 186 -9.89 -23.49 -2.86
CA ASP A 186 -10.43 -22.34 -2.13
C ASP A 186 -11.90 -22.17 -2.53
N ARG A 187 -12.78 -22.34 -1.55
CA ARG A 187 -14.21 -22.22 -1.82
C ARG A 187 -14.57 -20.77 -2.06
N LEU A 188 -15.45 -20.56 -3.01
CA LEU A 188 -16.02 -19.23 -3.23
C LEU A 188 -16.67 -18.72 -1.96
N LEU A 189 -16.27 -17.54 -1.54
CA LEU A 189 -16.88 -16.80 -0.43
C LEU A 189 -18.16 -16.09 -0.86
N THR A 190 -18.45 -16.13 -2.16
CA THR A 190 -19.51 -15.41 -2.87
C THR A 190 -20.38 -16.38 -3.65
N THR A 191 -21.47 -15.89 -4.23
CA THR A 191 -22.40 -16.69 -5.04
C THR A 191 -21.87 -17.03 -6.42
N ARG A 192 -20.93 -16.23 -6.94
CA ARG A 192 -20.22 -16.40 -8.23
C ARG A 192 -18.80 -15.85 -8.15
N PRO A 193 -17.91 -16.20 -9.04
CA PRO A 193 -16.62 -15.54 -9.16
C PRO A 193 -16.76 -14.06 -9.54
N LEU A 194 -15.74 -13.27 -9.19
CA LEU A 194 -15.60 -11.89 -9.65
C LEU A 194 -15.53 -11.84 -11.17
N ALA A 195 -16.26 -10.93 -11.78
CA ALA A 195 -16.33 -10.78 -13.25
C ALA A 195 -16.04 -9.30 -13.62
N GLY A 196 -14.89 -9.04 -14.21
CA GLY A 196 -14.43 -7.69 -14.54
C GLY A 196 -15.31 -6.92 -15.53
N THR A 197 -16.31 -7.58 -16.15
CA THR A 197 -17.29 -6.94 -17.03
C THR A 197 -18.44 -6.26 -16.28
N CYS A 198 -18.75 -6.71 -15.06
CA CYS A 198 -19.85 -6.18 -14.25
C CYS A 198 -19.41 -5.73 -12.84
N ASP A 199 -18.35 -6.34 -12.30
CA ASP A 199 -17.81 -5.97 -10.99
C ASP A 199 -16.73 -4.88 -11.19
N THR A 200 -17.17 -3.64 -11.15
CA THR A 200 -16.34 -2.45 -11.41
C THR A 200 -16.40 -1.48 -10.23
N LEU A 201 -15.62 -0.43 -10.26
CA LEU A 201 -15.67 0.62 -9.24
C LEU A 201 -17.06 1.25 -9.15
N ALA A 202 -17.80 1.39 -10.26
CA ALA A 202 -19.18 1.86 -10.25
C ALA A 202 -20.14 0.96 -9.47
N THR A 203 -19.83 -0.33 -9.36
CA THR A 203 -20.61 -1.34 -8.62
C THR A 203 -19.93 -1.78 -7.32
N SER A 204 -19.06 -0.93 -6.80
CA SER A 204 -18.42 -1.16 -5.50
C SER A 204 -19.04 -0.30 -4.40
N ALA A 205 -18.88 -0.77 -3.17
CA ALA A 205 -19.14 0.03 -1.97
C ALA A 205 -17.91 0.00 -1.07
N SER A 206 -17.85 0.95 -0.14
CA SER A 206 -16.77 1.05 0.83
C SER A 206 -17.28 1.30 2.23
N LEU A 207 -16.51 0.84 3.22
CA LEU A 207 -16.74 1.05 4.65
C LEU A 207 -15.42 1.41 5.31
N GLN A 208 -15.36 2.57 5.95
CA GLN A 208 -14.23 2.96 6.78
C GLN A 208 -14.53 2.71 8.26
N MET A 209 -13.58 2.13 8.96
CA MET A 209 -13.62 1.92 10.40
C MET A 209 -12.29 2.29 11.04
N GLU A 210 -12.31 2.67 12.32
CA GLU A 210 -11.13 3.10 13.05
C GLU A 210 -10.95 2.28 14.34
N LEU A 211 -9.69 1.98 14.67
CA LEU A 211 -9.29 1.39 15.94
C LEU A 211 -8.48 2.43 16.72
N GLY A 212 -8.95 2.76 17.92
CA GLY A 212 -8.36 3.80 18.77
C GLY A 212 -6.92 3.51 19.20
N SER A 213 -6.26 4.56 19.68
CA SER A 213 -4.84 4.56 20.04
C SER A 213 -4.52 3.57 21.16
N GLU A 214 -5.43 3.35 22.10
CA GLU A 214 -5.29 2.43 23.21
C GLU A 214 -5.03 0.98 22.77
N PHE A 215 -5.56 0.57 21.61
CA PHE A 215 -5.29 -0.74 21.01
C PHE A 215 -4.21 -0.67 19.94
N THR A 216 -4.18 0.41 19.15
CA THR A 216 -3.25 0.55 18.02
C THR A 216 -1.80 0.66 18.48
N GLN A 217 -1.52 1.43 19.53
CA GLN A 217 -0.16 1.62 20.04
C GLN A 217 0.51 0.29 20.45
N PRO A 218 -0.13 -0.61 21.23
CA PRO A 218 0.44 -1.91 21.54
C PRO A 218 0.68 -2.78 20.30
N LEU A 219 -0.19 -2.73 19.29
CA LEU A 219 -0.05 -3.50 18.04
C LEU A 219 1.14 -3.04 17.20
N LEU A 220 1.54 -1.78 17.30
CA LEU A 220 2.65 -1.21 16.55
C LEU A 220 4.03 -1.44 17.17
N ALA A 221 4.11 -1.55 18.48
CA ALA A 221 5.37 -1.55 19.20
C ALA A 221 5.54 -2.77 20.11
N THR A 222 4.73 -2.86 21.15
CA THR A 222 4.94 -3.84 22.23
C THR A 222 4.71 -5.28 21.77
N LEU A 223 3.62 -5.53 21.03
CA LEU A 223 3.30 -6.87 20.55
C LEU A 223 4.31 -7.36 19.51
N PRO A 224 4.67 -6.58 18.46
CA PRO A 224 5.73 -6.95 17.54
C PRO A 224 7.07 -7.27 18.23
N ALA A 225 7.50 -6.42 19.15
CA ALA A 225 8.75 -6.66 19.89
C ALA A 225 8.72 -7.97 20.71
N ARG A 226 7.57 -8.29 21.31
CA ARG A 226 7.40 -9.48 22.15
C ARG A 226 7.41 -10.80 21.36
N PHE A 227 6.94 -10.75 20.10
CA PHE A 227 6.85 -11.93 19.23
C PHE A 227 7.92 -11.94 18.13
N HIS A 228 8.84 -10.97 18.08
CA HIS A 228 9.77 -10.76 16.97
C HIS A 228 9.04 -10.73 15.62
N ALA A 229 7.89 -10.06 15.59
CA ALA A 229 6.97 -9.98 14.46
C ALA A 229 6.98 -8.57 13.85
N GLY A 230 6.49 -8.45 12.63
CA GLY A 230 6.16 -7.16 12.01
C GLY A 230 4.68 -6.82 12.23
N ILE A 231 4.31 -5.56 11.98
CA ILE A 231 2.90 -5.16 12.02
C ILE A 231 2.05 -5.92 11.02
N ASN A 232 2.59 -6.25 9.83
CA ASN A 232 1.89 -7.05 8.83
C ASN A 232 1.54 -8.45 9.35
N ASP A 233 2.43 -9.08 10.12
CA ASP A 233 2.17 -10.39 10.72
C ASP A 233 0.96 -10.32 11.67
N VAL A 234 0.83 -9.23 12.42
CA VAL A 234 -0.28 -8.99 13.36
C VAL A 234 -1.59 -8.73 12.63
N LEU A 235 -1.58 -7.81 11.64
CA LEU A 235 -2.78 -7.45 10.88
C LEU A 235 -3.30 -8.63 10.07
N LEU A 236 -2.41 -9.39 9.41
CA LEU A 236 -2.75 -10.58 8.65
C LEU A 236 -3.20 -11.75 9.53
N CYS A 237 -2.62 -11.92 10.72
CA CYS A 237 -3.09 -12.91 11.69
C CYS A 237 -4.55 -12.61 12.11
N ALA A 238 -4.84 -11.36 12.49
CA ALA A 238 -6.20 -10.94 12.82
C ALA A 238 -7.16 -11.12 11.66
N LEU A 239 -6.72 -10.81 10.41
CA LEU A 239 -7.53 -10.96 9.21
C LEU A 239 -7.84 -12.43 8.92
N ALA A 240 -6.85 -13.30 8.98
CA ALA A 240 -7.04 -14.74 8.78
C ALA A 240 -7.99 -15.32 9.84
N LEU A 241 -7.85 -14.93 11.11
CA LEU A 241 -8.77 -15.33 12.19
C LEU A 241 -10.20 -14.81 11.96
N ALA A 242 -10.33 -13.56 11.55
CA ALA A 242 -11.64 -12.96 11.29
C ALA A 242 -12.35 -13.66 10.12
N ILE A 243 -11.65 -13.91 9.01
CA ILE A 243 -12.21 -14.57 7.84
C ILE A 243 -12.60 -16.03 8.16
N THR A 244 -11.73 -16.78 8.85
CA THR A 244 -12.03 -18.17 9.23
C THR A 244 -13.22 -18.28 10.20
N ALA A 245 -13.43 -17.28 11.06
CA ALA A 245 -14.60 -17.22 11.94
C ALA A 245 -15.87 -16.72 11.23
N TRP A 246 -15.73 -15.89 10.20
CA TRP A 246 -16.81 -15.28 9.45
C TRP A 246 -17.38 -16.20 8.36
N ARG A 247 -16.52 -17.06 7.77
CA ARG A 247 -16.94 -18.03 6.75
C ARG A 247 -17.65 -19.22 7.40
N GLU A 248 -18.71 -19.69 6.72
CA GLU A 248 -19.58 -20.74 7.24
C GLU A 248 -19.27 -22.13 6.67
N ASP A 249 -18.25 -22.24 5.83
CA ASP A 249 -17.92 -23.44 5.06
C ASP A 249 -16.96 -24.41 5.78
N GLY A 250 -16.51 -24.06 6.98
CA GLY A 250 -15.62 -24.86 7.82
C GLY A 250 -14.15 -24.91 7.37
N GLN A 251 -13.74 -24.14 6.37
CA GLN A 251 -12.33 -24.01 6.04
C GLN A 251 -11.57 -23.26 7.16
N THR A 252 -10.34 -23.69 7.42
CA THR A 252 -9.50 -23.17 8.50
C THR A 252 -8.29 -22.39 8.01
N ASP A 253 -8.18 -22.21 6.72
CA ASP A 253 -7.17 -21.42 6.04
C ASP A 253 -7.83 -20.38 5.12
N VAL A 254 -7.06 -19.37 4.75
CA VAL A 254 -7.50 -18.25 3.91
C VAL A 254 -6.48 -18.02 2.82
N LEU A 255 -6.93 -17.97 1.56
CA LEU A 255 -6.13 -17.52 0.42
C LEU A 255 -6.43 -16.05 0.18
N LEU A 256 -5.40 -15.22 0.18
CA LEU A 256 -5.52 -13.78 -0.10
C LEU A 256 -4.29 -13.25 -0.82
N ASP A 257 -4.45 -12.15 -1.55
CA ASP A 257 -3.34 -11.39 -2.11
C ASP A 257 -2.85 -10.36 -1.09
N VAL A 258 -1.53 -10.22 -0.99
CA VAL A 258 -0.87 -9.22 -0.17
C VAL A 258 -0.09 -8.27 -1.05
N GLU A 259 -0.27 -6.97 -0.83
CA GLU A 259 0.59 -5.95 -1.44
C GLU A 259 1.86 -5.74 -0.62
N GLY A 260 2.99 -5.67 -1.32
CA GLY A 260 4.30 -5.31 -0.77
C GLY A 260 4.83 -4.03 -1.42
N HIS A 261 5.76 -3.36 -0.76
CA HIS A 261 6.36 -2.12 -1.30
C HIS A 261 7.25 -2.35 -2.55
N GLY A 262 7.65 -3.58 -2.84
CA GLY A 262 8.38 -3.98 -4.02
C GLY A 262 9.82 -3.45 -4.16
N ARG A 263 10.30 -2.64 -3.21
CA ARG A 263 11.67 -2.14 -3.19
C ARG A 263 12.59 -3.12 -2.47
N GLU A 264 12.73 -4.30 -3.07
CA GLU A 264 13.56 -5.36 -2.51
C GLU A 264 15.04 -5.11 -2.82
N GLU A 265 15.90 -5.49 -1.88
CA GLU A 265 17.34 -5.39 -2.05
C GLU A 265 17.84 -6.46 -3.03
N LEU A 266 18.08 -6.06 -4.27
CA LEU A 266 18.82 -6.86 -5.25
C LEU A 266 20.24 -6.32 -5.39
N ALA A 267 21.21 -7.22 -5.58
CA ALA A 267 22.60 -6.83 -5.70
C ALA A 267 22.81 -5.76 -6.80
N GLY A 268 23.41 -4.65 -6.45
CA GLY A 268 23.70 -3.54 -7.35
C GLY A 268 22.52 -2.58 -7.58
N THR A 269 21.45 -2.65 -6.76
CA THR A 269 20.35 -1.68 -6.84
C THR A 269 20.23 -0.84 -5.57
N ALA A 270 19.82 0.41 -5.73
CA ALA A 270 19.52 1.35 -4.65
C ALA A 270 18.17 2.01 -4.97
N LEU A 271 17.11 1.66 -4.25
CA LEU A 271 15.73 2.04 -4.56
C LEU A 271 15.09 2.96 -3.52
N SER A 272 15.81 3.28 -2.44
CA SER A 272 15.26 4.04 -1.31
C SER A 272 14.70 5.42 -1.69
N ASN A 273 15.31 6.06 -2.71
CA ASN A 273 14.92 7.39 -3.19
C ASN A 273 14.37 7.38 -4.62
N THR A 274 14.09 6.21 -5.19
CA THR A 274 13.57 6.11 -6.55
C THR A 274 12.05 6.29 -6.54
N VAL A 275 11.56 7.24 -7.33
CA VAL A 275 10.11 7.42 -7.58
C VAL A 275 9.67 6.47 -8.69
N GLY A 276 8.48 5.88 -8.53
CA GLY A 276 7.91 4.93 -9.48
C GLY A 276 6.84 4.03 -8.84
N TRP A 277 6.26 3.13 -9.62
CA TRP A 277 5.31 2.13 -9.13
C TRP A 277 6.03 0.79 -8.90
N PHE A 278 6.45 0.54 -7.68
CA PHE A 278 7.20 -0.65 -7.29
C PHE A 278 6.32 -1.73 -6.63
N THR A 279 5.09 -1.41 -6.26
CA THR A 279 4.18 -2.31 -5.54
C THR A 279 4.19 -3.71 -6.14
N THR A 280 4.42 -4.71 -5.31
CA THR A 280 4.26 -6.12 -5.64
C THR A 280 2.93 -6.62 -5.12
N LEU A 281 2.34 -7.59 -5.82
CA LEU A 281 1.14 -8.30 -5.41
C LEU A 281 1.41 -9.79 -5.50
N TYR A 282 1.15 -10.52 -4.41
CA TYR A 282 1.43 -11.96 -4.36
C TYR A 282 0.45 -12.70 -3.45
N PRO A 283 0.10 -13.96 -3.80
CA PRO A 283 -0.83 -14.75 -3.01
C PRO A 283 -0.15 -15.34 -1.77
N VAL A 284 -0.88 -15.38 -0.67
CA VAL A 284 -0.52 -16.12 0.53
C VAL A 284 -1.68 -16.97 1.00
N ARG A 285 -1.37 -18.15 1.52
CA ARG A 285 -2.35 -19.01 2.19
C ARG A 285 -2.01 -19.07 3.66
N LEU A 286 -2.90 -18.54 4.50
CA LEU A 286 -2.70 -18.41 5.93
C LEU A 286 -3.62 -19.34 6.70
N ALA A 287 -3.04 -20.19 7.54
CA ALA A 287 -3.74 -21.07 8.44
C ALA A 287 -3.41 -20.69 9.91
N PRO A 288 -4.19 -19.79 10.52
CA PRO A 288 -3.90 -19.29 11.87
C PRO A 288 -4.11 -20.36 12.95
N GLY A 289 -4.75 -21.47 12.60
CA GLY A 289 -5.19 -22.48 13.55
C GLY A 289 -6.46 -22.06 14.31
N ARG A 290 -6.86 -22.88 15.28
CA ARG A 290 -8.03 -22.58 16.12
C ARG A 290 -7.63 -21.65 17.25
N ALA A 291 -8.13 -20.43 17.26
CA ALA A 291 -7.94 -19.47 18.33
C ALA A 291 -9.31 -19.04 18.90
N GLN A 292 -9.28 -18.55 20.13
CA GLN A 292 -10.45 -17.99 20.80
C GLN A 292 -10.08 -16.60 21.33
N LEU A 293 -10.98 -15.64 21.18
CA LEU A 293 -10.77 -14.23 21.57
C LEU A 293 -10.35 -14.07 23.04
N THR A 294 -10.85 -14.95 23.90
CA THR A 294 -10.62 -14.92 25.35
C THR A 294 -9.48 -15.82 25.81
N HIS A 295 -8.78 -16.51 24.88
CA HIS A 295 -7.75 -17.47 25.25
C HIS A 295 -6.36 -17.03 24.77
N PRO A 296 -5.56 -16.31 25.58
CA PRO A 296 -4.31 -15.66 25.17
C PRO A 296 -3.28 -16.60 24.53
N HIS A 297 -3.09 -17.81 25.06
CA HIS A 297 -2.12 -18.77 24.50
C HIS A 297 -2.49 -19.22 23.09
N SER A 298 -3.79 -19.39 22.78
CA SER A 298 -4.21 -19.74 21.41
C SER A 298 -3.99 -18.58 20.43
N LEU A 299 -4.20 -17.34 20.86
CA LEU A 299 -3.90 -16.14 20.09
C LEU A 299 -2.39 -16.01 19.82
N GLY A 300 -1.56 -16.19 20.84
CA GLY A 300 -0.10 -16.19 20.69
C GLY A 300 0.40 -17.29 19.74
N SER A 301 -0.22 -18.47 19.78
CA SER A 301 0.09 -19.56 18.86
C SER A 301 -0.31 -19.23 17.41
N ALA A 302 -1.49 -18.63 17.22
CA ALA A 302 -1.95 -18.18 15.91
C ALA A 302 -1.01 -17.13 15.29
N LEU A 303 -0.59 -16.13 16.08
CA LEU A 303 0.36 -15.12 15.63
C LEU A 303 1.71 -15.71 15.22
N LYS A 304 2.25 -16.63 16.02
CA LYS A 304 3.48 -17.36 15.69
C LYS A 304 3.34 -18.18 14.41
N SER A 305 2.20 -18.87 14.24
CA SER A 305 1.92 -19.67 13.05
C SER A 305 1.87 -18.83 11.80
N VAL A 306 1.11 -17.72 11.80
CA VAL A 306 0.99 -16.82 10.66
C VAL A 306 2.34 -16.14 10.33
N LYS A 307 3.08 -15.70 11.35
CA LYS A 307 4.43 -15.16 11.17
C LYS A 307 5.33 -16.14 10.41
N GLU A 308 5.38 -17.42 10.84
CA GLU A 308 6.23 -18.43 10.19
C GLU A 308 5.80 -18.70 8.74
N GLN A 309 4.49 -18.70 8.45
CA GLN A 309 3.98 -18.86 7.09
C GLN A 309 4.40 -17.68 6.19
N LEU A 310 4.33 -16.46 6.70
CA LEU A 310 4.77 -15.27 5.97
C LEU A 310 6.29 -15.24 5.73
N ARG A 311 7.10 -15.80 6.64
CA ARG A 311 8.56 -15.93 6.45
C ARG A 311 8.95 -16.99 5.41
N GLN A 312 8.03 -17.88 5.07
CA GLN A 312 8.24 -18.89 4.01
C GLN A 312 8.00 -18.33 2.60
N VAL A 313 7.42 -17.13 2.47
CA VAL A 313 7.21 -16.48 1.18
C VAL A 313 8.56 -16.11 0.55
N PRO A 314 8.91 -16.65 -0.64
CA PRO A 314 10.20 -16.40 -1.26
C PRO A 314 10.37 -14.92 -1.62
N GLY A 315 11.51 -14.32 -1.24
CA GLY A 315 11.88 -12.96 -1.63
C GLY A 315 10.78 -11.92 -1.41
N ASN A 316 10.05 -11.99 -0.29
CA ASN A 316 8.93 -11.11 0.06
C ASN A 316 7.86 -10.98 -1.06
N GLY A 317 7.66 -12.05 -1.83
CA GLY A 317 6.64 -12.09 -2.88
C GLY A 317 7.05 -11.50 -4.23
N LEU A 318 8.24 -10.91 -4.36
CA LEU A 318 8.70 -10.32 -5.62
C LEU A 318 8.64 -11.32 -6.78
N GLY A 319 9.04 -12.57 -6.55
CA GLY A 319 9.10 -13.62 -7.57
C GLY A 319 7.75 -13.97 -8.20
N TYR A 320 6.63 -13.85 -7.48
CA TYR A 320 5.32 -14.18 -8.04
C TYR A 320 4.99 -13.36 -9.29
N GLY A 321 5.05 -12.03 -9.18
CA GLY A 321 4.76 -11.15 -10.32
C GLY A 321 5.71 -11.38 -11.49
N LEU A 322 6.99 -11.65 -11.21
CA LEU A 322 7.98 -11.93 -12.24
C LEU A 322 7.66 -13.21 -13.02
N LEU A 323 7.33 -14.29 -12.30
CA LEU A 323 6.98 -15.57 -12.91
C LEU A 323 5.60 -15.55 -13.58
N ARG A 324 4.67 -14.76 -13.06
CA ARG A 324 3.30 -14.64 -13.55
C ARG A 324 3.19 -13.81 -14.83
N TYR A 325 4.07 -12.80 -15.01
CA TYR A 325 3.93 -11.81 -16.07
C TYR A 325 5.14 -11.72 -16.99
N LEU A 326 6.37 -11.88 -16.51
CA LEU A 326 7.58 -11.65 -17.27
C LEU A 326 8.30 -12.92 -17.74
N ASN A 327 8.11 -14.06 -17.06
CA ASN A 327 8.74 -15.31 -17.48
C ASN A 327 7.82 -16.07 -18.46
N PRO A 328 8.22 -16.26 -19.72
CA PRO A 328 7.35 -16.89 -20.73
C PRO A 328 7.05 -18.37 -20.48
N GLN A 329 7.89 -19.06 -19.71
CA GLN A 329 7.72 -20.50 -19.41
C GLN A 329 6.74 -20.73 -18.26
N THR A 330 6.77 -19.89 -17.24
CA THR A 330 5.95 -20.06 -16.03
C THR A 330 4.62 -19.27 -16.08
N ARG A 331 4.58 -18.21 -16.90
CA ARG A 331 3.40 -17.36 -17.09
C ARG A 331 2.12 -18.16 -17.40
N PRO A 332 2.06 -19.06 -18.39
CA PRO A 332 0.84 -19.80 -18.69
C PRO A 332 0.42 -20.72 -17.55
N GLN A 333 1.38 -21.27 -16.81
CA GLN A 333 1.10 -22.17 -15.68
C GLN A 333 0.45 -21.43 -14.52
N LEU A 334 1.00 -20.28 -14.12
CA LEU A 334 0.41 -19.46 -13.04
C LEU A 334 -0.86 -18.74 -13.50
N ALA A 335 -0.99 -18.43 -14.80
CA ALA A 335 -2.19 -17.81 -15.34
C ALA A 335 -3.42 -18.70 -15.27
N ALA A 336 -3.23 -20.01 -15.33
CA ALA A 336 -4.30 -20.99 -15.28
C ALA A 336 -4.82 -21.27 -13.85
N LEU A 337 -4.14 -20.79 -12.82
CA LEU A 337 -4.49 -21.04 -11.42
C LEU A 337 -5.55 -20.05 -10.91
N PRO A 338 -6.33 -20.46 -9.89
CA PRO A 338 -7.30 -19.58 -9.26
C PRO A 338 -6.66 -18.30 -8.74
N GLN A 339 -7.40 -17.19 -8.81
CA GLN A 339 -6.99 -15.92 -8.22
C GLN A 339 -7.61 -15.77 -6.83
N PRO A 340 -6.89 -15.17 -5.85
CA PRO A 340 -7.45 -14.85 -4.54
C PRO A 340 -8.66 -13.93 -4.65
N GLN A 341 -9.66 -14.16 -3.79
CA GLN A 341 -10.89 -13.36 -3.75
C GLN A 341 -10.74 -12.11 -2.89
N ILE A 342 -9.72 -12.08 -2.04
CA ILE A 342 -9.49 -11.05 -1.03
C ILE A 342 -8.13 -10.42 -1.27
N GLY A 343 -8.08 -9.08 -1.29
CA GLY A 343 -6.86 -8.29 -1.29
C GLY A 343 -6.60 -7.64 0.07
N PHE A 344 -5.34 -7.60 0.48
CA PHE A 344 -4.89 -6.90 1.68
C PHE A 344 -3.70 -6.00 1.37
N ASN A 345 -3.81 -4.75 1.80
CA ASN A 345 -2.74 -3.77 1.70
C ASN A 345 -2.55 -3.03 3.03
N TYR A 346 -1.32 -2.86 3.46
CA TYR A 346 -0.97 -1.99 4.56
C TYR A 346 -0.08 -0.84 4.09
N LEU A 347 -0.65 0.35 4.05
CA LEU A 347 -0.01 1.58 3.54
C LEU A 347 1.06 2.18 4.48
N GLY A 348 1.28 1.55 5.63
CA GLY A 348 2.25 2.01 6.59
C GLY A 348 1.70 3.07 7.54
N ARG A 349 2.59 3.96 8.00
CA ARG A 349 2.24 5.02 8.96
C ARG A 349 2.28 6.38 8.27
N LEU A 350 1.21 7.13 8.38
CA LEU A 350 1.09 8.49 7.88
C LEU A 350 1.09 9.46 9.08
N SER A 351 1.92 10.50 9.01
CA SER A 351 1.85 11.62 9.97
C SER A 351 0.83 12.62 9.44
N VAL A 352 -0.26 12.77 10.17
CA VAL A 352 -1.27 13.82 9.97
C VAL A 352 -1.06 14.81 11.12
N GLU A 353 0.10 15.46 11.16
CA GLU A 353 0.44 16.45 12.18
C GLU A 353 0.06 17.85 11.70
N GLU A 354 0.07 18.82 12.66
CA GLU A 354 -0.20 20.24 12.46
C GLU A 354 0.32 20.78 11.13
N ALA A 355 -0.40 21.74 10.55
CA ALA A 355 -0.11 22.36 9.26
C ALA A 355 1.36 22.85 9.16
N ARG A 356 2.24 21.97 8.72
CA ARG A 356 3.63 22.29 8.40
C ARG A 356 3.83 22.23 6.90
N ASP A 357 4.74 23.05 6.43
CA ASP A 357 5.10 23.13 5.01
C ASP A 357 5.41 21.74 4.43
N TRP A 358 4.77 21.44 3.31
CA TRP A 358 4.93 20.21 2.52
C TRP A 358 4.50 18.92 3.24
N GLN A 359 3.71 19.03 4.31
CA GLN A 359 3.06 17.90 4.95
C GLN A 359 1.63 17.69 4.44
N LEU A 360 1.12 16.48 4.62
CA LEU A 360 -0.23 16.12 4.22
C LEU A 360 -1.26 17.00 4.92
N ALA A 361 -2.14 17.62 4.15
CA ALA A 361 -3.32 18.29 4.67
C ALA A 361 -4.36 17.26 5.13
N ALA A 362 -5.15 17.63 6.13
CA ALA A 362 -6.19 16.74 6.66
C ALA A 362 -7.22 16.34 5.60
N GLU A 363 -7.49 17.22 4.64
CA GLU A 363 -8.40 17.02 3.52
C GLU A 363 -7.84 16.06 2.44
N ALA A 364 -6.56 15.66 2.52
CA ALA A 364 -6.00 14.67 1.59
C ALA A 364 -6.80 13.34 1.59
N ARG A 365 -7.44 12.99 2.71
CA ARG A 365 -8.34 11.84 2.82
C ARG A 365 -9.64 11.96 1.99
N LEU A 366 -9.99 13.17 1.52
CA LEU A 366 -11.12 13.41 0.62
C LEU A 366 -10.77 13.08 -0.84
N LEU A 367 -9.47 12.91 -1.13
CA LEU A 367 -8.98 12.54 -2.44
C LEU A 367 -9.02 11.02 -2.56
N ASP A 368 -10.11 10.50 -3.06
CA ASP A 368 -10.25 9.08 -3.37
C ASP A 368 -9.22 8.61 -4.41
N THR A 369 -8.92 7.31 -4.35
CA THR A 369 -8.16 6.65 -5.43
C THR A 369 -8.84 6.93 -6.75
N CYS A 370 -8.12 7.60 -7.61
CA CYS A 370 -8.66 8.16 -8.83
C CYS A 370 -8.65 7.12 -9.95
N ALA A 371 -9.50 6.12 -9.89
CA ALA A 371 -9.76 5.25 -11.02
C ALA A 371 -11.13 5.59 -11.65
N HIS A 372 -11.26 5.33 -12.94
CA HIS A 372 -12.52 5.51 -13.65
C HIS A 372 -13.54 4.44 -13.19
N ASP A 373 -14.81 4.79 -13.11
CA ASP A 373 -15.91 3.91 -12.68
C ASP A 373 -15.95 2.56 -13.41
N SER A 374 -15.48 2.50 -14.65
CA SER A 374 -15.42 1.29 -15.46
C SER A 374 -14.23 0.37 -15.15
N PHE A 375 -13.34 0.74 -14.22
CA PHE A 375 -12.25 -0.17 -13.83
C PHE A 375 -12.80 -1.40 -13.13
N ALA A 376 -12.39 -2.57 -13.62
CA ALA A 376 -12.69 -3.84 -12.98
C ALA A 376 -12.07 -3.90 -11.58
N LEU A 377 -12.82 -4.40 -10.63
CA LEU A 377 -12.31 -4.64 -9.29
C LEU A 377 -11.24 -5.74 -9.34
N PRO A 378 -10.10 -5.57 -8.67
CA PRO A 378 -9.06 -6.59 -8.61
C PRO A 378 -9.46 -7.78 -7.73
N HIS A 379 -10.27 -7.54 -6.70
CA HIS A 379 -10.75 -8.52 -5.74
C HIS A 379 -12.23 -8.31 -5.45
N ALA A 380 -12.92 -9.39 -5.06
CA ALA A 380 -14.30 -9.31 -4.61
C ALA A 380 -14.44 -8.52 -3.30
N LEU A 381 -13.39 -8.57 -2.47
CA LEU A 381 -13.25 -7.85 -1.21
C LEU A 381 -11.81 -7.36 -1.05
N SER A 382 -11.62 -6.10 -0.70
CA SER A 382 -10.29 -5.53 -0.42
C SER A 382 -10.27 -4.83 0.93
N LEU A 383 -9.14 -4.94 1.63
CA LEU A 383 -8.85 -4.22 2.85
C LEU A 383 -7.57 -3.40 2.68
N ASN A 384 -7.70 -2.09 2.69
CA ASN A 384 -6.59 -1.15 2.80
C ASN A 384 -6.50 -0.62 4.23
N ALA A 385 -5.39 -0.86 4.90
CA ALA A 385 -5.15 -0.43 6.26
C ALA A 385 -4.03 0.61 6.31
N VAL A 386 -4.19 1.62 7.16
CA VAL A 386 -3.18 2.67 7.38
C VAL A 386 -3.18 3.08 8.85
N VAL A 387 -2.02 3.43 9.38
CA VAL A 387 -1.93 4.03 10.71
C VAL A 387 -1.73 5.54 10.57
N GLU A 388 -2.67 6.31 11.07
CA GLU A 388 -2.56 7.75 11.17
C GLU A 388 -1.95 8.15 12.52
N ALA A 389 -0.86 8.91 12.50
CA ALA A 389 -0.34 9.56 13.71
C ALA A 389 -1.19 10.82 13.96
N ARG A 390 -2.02 10.78 14.98
CA ARG A 390 -2.87 11.88 15.40
C ARG A 390 -2.37 12.44 16.74
N THR A 391 -2.79 13.63 17.13
CA THR A 391 -2.46 14.24 18.43
C THR A 391 -2.88 13.37 19.62
N SER A 392 -3.97 12.59 19.46
CA SER A 392 -4.46 11.62 20.46
C SER A 392 -3.68 10.30 20.47
N GLY A 393 -2.66 10.15 19.63
CA GLY A 393 -1.90 8.92 19.40
C GLY A 393 -2.23 8.25 18.06
N PRO A 394 -1.57 7.11 17.75
CA PRO A 394 -1.76 6.42 16.49
C PRO A 394 -3.14 5.75 16.42
N VAL A 395 -3.84 5.93 15.31
CA VAL A 395 -5.13 5.32 15.02
C VAL A 395 -5.00 4.43 13.77
N LEU A 396 -5.43 3.19 13.86
CA LEU A 396 -5.49 2.31 12.70
C LEU A 396 -6.82 2.55 11.96
N VAL A 397 -6.72 3.02 10.74
CA VAL A 397 -7.84 3.23 9.83
C VAL A 397 -7.90 2.09 8.85
N ALA A 398 -9.07 1.49 8.68
CA ALA A 398 -9.35 0.37 7.79
C ALA A 398 -10.40 0.76 6.77
N ASN A 399 -10.03 0.73 5.49
CA ASN A 399 -10.93 0.95 4.38
C ASN A 399 -11.22 -0.40 3.71
N TRP A 400 -12.46 -0.88 3.89
CA TRP A 400 -12.99 -2.06 3.23
C TRP A 400 -13.68 -1.64 1.95
N SER A 401 -13.45 -2.34 0.86
CA SER A 401 -14.18 -2.15 -0.39
C SER A 401 -14.59 -3.50 -0.98
N TRP A 402 -15.77 -3.58 -1.60
CA TRP A 402 -16.31 -4.83 -2.11
C TRP A 402 -17.21 -4.62 -3.31
N ALA A 403 -17.37 -5.68 -4.10
CA ALA A 403 -18.37 -5.75 -5.15
C ALA A 403 -19.78 -5.93 -4.54
N THR A 404 -20.69 -4.98 -4.75
CA THR A 404 -22.02 -4.96 -4.12
C THR A 404 -22.93 -6.11 -4.58
N GLU A 405 -22.72 -6.59 -5.80
CA GLU A 405 -23.40 -7.77 -6.33
C GLU A 405 -22.95 -9.10 -5.69
N LEU A 406 -21.80 -9.09 -5.00
CA LEU A 406 -21.22 -10.29 -4.38
C LEU A 406 -21.38 -10.31 -2.86
N TYR A 407 -21.34 -9.15 -2.23
CA TYR A 407 -21.45 -9.03 -0.78
C TYR A 407 -22.47 -7.96 -0.37
N ALA A 408 -23.36 -8.33 0.54
CA ALA A 408 -24.19 -7.37 1.24
C ALA A 408 -23.35 -6.61 2.28
N GLU A 409 -23.66 -5.34 2.49
CA GLU A 409 -22.94 -4.44 3.41
C GLU A 409 -22.88 -4.98 4.85
N ASP A 410 -23.98 -5.54 5.35
CA ASP A 410 -24.06 -6.11 6.70
C ASP A 410 -23.08 -7.28 6.89
N ARG A 411 -22.86 -8.07 5.84
CA ARG A 411 -21.91 -9.18 5.84
C ARG A 411 -20.47 -8.68 5.93
N VAL A 412 -20.10 -7.63 5.16
CA VAL A 412 -18.79 -7.02 5.24
C VAL A 412 -18.59 -6.29 6.56
N SER A 413 -19.60 -5.58 7.06
CA SER A 413 -19.56 -4.89 8.35
C SER A 413 -19.32 -5.85 9.52
N ARG A 414 -19.91 -7.06 9.49
CA ARG A 414 -19.63 -8.12 10.49
C ARG A 414 -18.18 -8.59 10.42
N LEU A 415 -17.62 -8.77 9.21
CA LEU A 415 -16.22 -9.16 9.05
C LEU A 415 -15.29 -8.06 9.57
N ALA A 416 -15.53 -6.80 9.22
CA ALA A 416 -14.74 -5.65 9.65
C ALA A 416 -14.75 -5.49 11.18
N THR A 417 -15.91 -5.62 11.81
CA THR A 417 -16.07 -5.62 13.26
C THR A 417 -15.33 -6.82 13.90
N GLY A 418 -15.44 -7.99 13.28
CA GLY A 418 -14.71 -9.19 13.71
C GLY A 418 -13.19 -8.99 13.67
N TRP A 419 -12.67 -8.41 12.60
CA TRP A 419 -11.25 -8.11 12.47
C TRP A 419 -10.75 -7.20 13.59
N PHE A 420 -11.47 -6.13 13.91
CA PHE A 420 -11.12 -5.26 15.04
C PHE A 420 -11.23 -5.98 16.40
N SER A 421 -12.18 -6.90 16.55
CA SER A 421 -12.27 -7.70 17.78
C SER A 421 -11.02 -8.57 17.97
N TRP A 422 -10.50 -9.19 16.91
CA TRP A 422 -9.27 -9.95 16.95
C TRP A 422 -8.04 -9.07 17.21
N LEU A 423 -7.96 -7.88 16.59
CA LEU A 423 -6.89 -6.92 16.85
C LEU A 423 -6.89 -6.45 18.32
N LYS A 424 -8.05 -6.15 18.89
CA LYS A 424 -8.19 -5.81 20.33
C LYS A 424 -7.70 -6.95 21.21
N ALA A 425 -8.09 -8.18 20.91
CA ALA A 425 -7.66 -9.35 21.69
C ALA A 425 -6.12 -9.59 21.56
N LEU A 426 -5.54 -9.40 20.37
CA LEU A 426 -4.10 -9.46 20.17
C LEU A 426 -3.36 -8.35 20.93
N SER A 427 -3.89 -7.13 20.94
CA SER A 427 -3.26 -6.01 21.67
C SER A 427 -3.16 -6.30 23.18
N GLN A 428 -4.16 -6.99 23.74
CA GLN A 428 -4.20 -7.37 25.16
C GLN A 428 -3.16 -8.42 25.54
N LEU A 429 -2.58 -9.17 24.59
CA LEU A 429 -1.47 -10.10 24.86
C LEU A 429 -0.24 -9.39 25.45
N THR A 430 -0.12 -8.10 25.27
CA THR A 430 0.96 -7.30 25.87
C THR A 430 0.88 -7.20 27.38
N GLN A 431 -0.28 -7.48 27.96
CA GLN A 431 -0.55 -7.44 29.39
C GLN A 431 -0.44 -8.82 30.08
N VAL A 432 -0.25 -9.88 29.28
CA VAL A 432 -0.20 -11.25 29.80
C VAL A 432 1.25 -11.68 29.90
N ASP A 433 1.69 -12.10 31.07
CA ASP A 433 3.03 -12.66 31.27
C ASP A 433 3.17 -14.01 30.55
N ASP A 434 4.41 -14.38 30.22
CA ASP A 434 4.79 -15.65 29.57
C ASP A 434 4.21 -15.91 28.16
N ILE A 435 3.64 -14.90 27.51
CA ILE A 435 3.19 -14.97 26.11
C ILE A 435 4.15 -14.17 25.21
N GLY A 436 4.61 -14.81 24.13
CA GLY A 436 5.60 -14.23 23.21
C GLY A 436 6.73 -15.19 22.91
N GLY A 437 7.91 -14.64 22.60
CA GLY A 437 9.14 -15.37 22.39
C GLY A 437 9.41 -15.74 20.94
N PHE A 438 10.50 -16.45 20.72
CA PHE A 438 11.06 -16.78 19.41
C PHE A 438 10.24 -17.83 18.66
N THR A 439 10.34 -17.76 17.35
CA THR A 439 9.88 -18.77 16.38
C THR A 439 11.08 -19.31 15.59
N PRO A 440 10.97 -20.42 14.84
CA PRO A 440 12.10 -20.99 14.09
C PRO A 440 12.81 -19.99 13.17
N SER A 441 12.10 -19.09 12.53
CA SER A 441 12.67 -18.07 11.64
C SER A 441 13.57 -17.05 12.37
N ASP A 442 13.41 -16.86 13.68
CA ASP A 442 14.23 -15.94 14.48
C ASP A 442 15.60 -16.55 14.83
N VAL A 443 15.78 -17.87 14.67
CA VAL A 443 16.99 -18.61 15.03
C VAL A 443 17.43 -19.55 13.88
N PRO A 444 17.70 -19.03 12.70
CA PRO A 444 17.88 -19.81 11.46
C PRO A 444 19.10 -20.76 11.51
N LEU A 445 20.07 -20.49 12.40
CA LEU A 445 21.25 -21.33 12.58
C LEU A 445 20.98 -22.62 13.36
N VAL A 446 19.79 -22.78 13.94
CA VAL A 446 19.44 -23.93 14.78
C VAL A 446 18.21 -24.60 14.19
N ALA A 447 18.35 -25.82 13.68
CA ALA A 447 17.22 -26.57 13.11
C ALA A 447 16.26 -27.07 14.23
N LEU A 448 15.54 -26.17 14.85
CA LEU A 448 14.54 -26.45 15.88
C LEU A 448 13.13 -26.15 15.37
N GLN A 449 12.24 -27.11 15.60
CA GLN A 449 10.79 -26.85 15.43
C GLN A 449 10.25 -26.04 16.62
N GLN A 450 9.09 -25.38 16.44
CA GLN A 450 8.45 -24.51 17.46
C GLN A 450 8.31 -25.20 18.84
N ALA A 451 7.95 -26.49 18.87
CA ALA A 451 7.81 -27.24 20.12
C ALA A 451 9.14 -27.38 20.91
N GLY A 452 10.26 -27.48 20.18
CA GLY A 452 11.60 -27.51 20.78
C GLY A 452 12.00 -26.15 21.37
N LEU A 453 11.76 -25.07 20.63
CA LEU A 453 12.00 -23.70 21.09
C LEU A 453 11.17 -23.34 22.30
N SER A 454 9.88 -23.67 22.30
CA SER A 454 9.00 -23.43 23.46
C SER A 454 9.48 -24.12 24.73
N LYS A 455 10.00 -25.35 24.61
CA LYS A 455 10.59 -26.07 25.75
C LYS A 455 11.88 -25.41 26.27
N LEU A 456 12.72 -24.89 25.40
CA LEU A 456 13.94 -24.17 25.77
C LEU A 456 13.61 -22.84 26.46
N GLN A 457 12.69 -22.10 25.93
CA GLN A 457 12.22 -20.82 26.52
C GLN A 457 11.63 -21.02 27.91
N ALA A 458 10.78 -22.03 28.10
CA ALA A 458 10.23 -22.38 29.42
C ALA A 458 11.31 -22.75 30.46
N LYS A 459 12.44 -23.34 30.03
CA LYS A 459 13.58 -23.63 30.92
C LYS A 459 14.36 -22.34 31.27
N TRP A 460 14.46 -21.38 30.38
CA TRP A 460 15.18 -20.12 30.65
C TRP A 460 14.38 -19.21 31.58
N THR A 461 13.05 -19.15 31.42
CA THR A 461 12.17 -18.36 32.30
C THR A 461 12.14 -18.89 33.73
N LYS A 462 12.31 -20.24 33.94
CA LYS A 462 12.38 -20.84 35.27
C LYS A 462 13.72 -20.64 36.00
N LYS A 463 14.75 -20.13 35.30
CA LYS A 463 16.09 -19.89 35.88
C LYS A 463 16.35 -18.43 36.27
N LYS A 464 15.39 -17.53 35.97
CA LYS A 464 15.35 -16.15 36.48
C LYS A 464 14.38 -16.10 37.65
#